data_50245b631473468f1395b2b16331fa5d
#
_entry.id   50245b631473468f1395b2b16331fa5d
#
_cell.length_a   1.000
_cell.length_b   1.000
_cell.length_c   1.000
_cell.angle_alpha   90.00
_cell.angle_beta   90.00
_cell.angle_gamma   90.00
#
_symmetry.space_group_name_H-M   'P 1'
#
loop_
_entity.id
_entity.type
_entity.pdbx_description
1 polymer ?
#
loop_
_entity_poly.entity_id
_entity_poly.type
_entity_poly.pdbx_seq_one_letter_code
_entity_poly.pdbx_strand_id
1 'polypeptide(L)'
;TLHNTLFPYTTLFRSPGVPFREIHQLAGRVLAEHLVDIGLMQGDPHEAVAEGAHALFFPHGLGHMLGLDTHEMENLGEDVVGYGPDQTRSEQFGLHTLRLARPLEPGFVVTVEPGCYFIPELIRQWRNDERHSAFINYDLVSDFVGFGGIRIEDDVLVTADGGRVLGPGIPKSVEEVESRAGDAGDA
;
A
#
# COMPACT_ATOMS: atom_id res chain seq x y z
N THR A 1 11.49 19.21 4.37
CA THR A 1 10.35 19.43 3.45
C THR A 1 9.90 18.16 2.74
N LEU A 2 10.52 17.02 2.98
CA LEU A 2 10.09 15.68 2.50
C LEU A 2 8.83 15.16 3.22
N HIS A 3 8.47 15.75 4.35
CA HIS A 3 7.35 15.31 5.19
C HIS A 3 5.96 15.46 4.54
N ASN A 4 5.83 16.36 3.56
CA ASN A 4 4.55 16.61 2.86
C ASN A 4 4.39 15.82 1.54
N THR A 5 5.43 15.16 1.05
CA THR A 5 5.41 14.43 -0.22
C THR A 5 5.21 12.92 -0.06
N LEU A 6 5.52 12.35 1.10
CA LEU A 6 5.41 10.92 1.33
C LEU A 6 4.01 10.43 1.72
N PHE A 7 3.06 11.34 2.04
CA PHE A 7 1.71 10.96 2.46
C PHE A 7 0.61 11.80 1.83
N PRO A 8 0.43 11.73 0.49
CA PRO A 8 -0.72 12.37 -0.15
C PRO A 8 -2.06 11.73 0.25
N TYR A 9 -2.04 10.56 0.93
CA TYR A 9 -3.26 9.84 1.32
C TYR A 9 -4.13 10.65 2.28
N THR A 10 -3.55 11.44 3.19
CA THR A 10 -4.34 12.29 4.09
C THR A 10 -5.24 13.27 3.35
N THR A 11 -4.87 13.63 2.12
CA THR A 11 -5.66 14.53 1.28
C THR A 11 -6.83 13.80 0.62
N LEU A 12 -6.66 12.52 0.22
CA LEU A 12 -7.74 11.72 -0.36
C LEU A 12 -8.76 11.26 0.68
N PHE A 13 -8.34 10.99 1.92
CA PHE A 13 -9.27 10.77 3.03
C PHE A 13 -10.12 12.00 3.39
N ARG A 14 -9.81 13.18 2.81
CA ARG A 14 -10.58 14.42 3.03
C ARG A 14 -11.91 14.47 2.28
N SER A 15 -12.19 13.49 1.44
CA SER A 15 -13.43 13.46 0.67
C SER A 15 -14.15 12.14 0.90
N PRO A 16 -15.16 12.11 1.80
CA PRO A 16 -16.09 10.99 1.85
C PRO A 16 -16.64 10.67 0.45
N GLY A 17 -16.82 9.38 0.14
CA GLY A 17 -17.28 8.93 -1.16
C GLY A 17 -16.17 8.55 -2.14
N VAL A 18 -14.89 8.80 -1.83
CA VAL A 18 -13.77 8.29 -2.65
C VAL A 18 -13.67 6.77 -2.49
N PRO A 19 -13.68 5.99 -3.57
CA PRO A 19 -13.46 4.54 -3.49
C PRO A 19 -12.07 4.24 -2.91
N PHE A 20 -11.98 3.32 -1.94
CA PHE A 20 -10.70 2.93 -1.35
C PHE A 20 -9.73 2.31 -2.38
N ARG A 21 -10.27 1.70 -3.44
CA ARG A 21 -9.48 1.25 -4.59
C ARG A 21 -8.66 2.38 -5.23
N GLU A 22 -9.19 3.59 -5.34
CA GLU A 22 -8.47 4.74 -5.91
C GLU A 22 -7.32 5.17 -4.99
N ILE A 23 -7.51 5.08 -3.67
CA ILE A 23 -6.47 5.36 -2.68
C ILE A 23 -5.36 4.30 -2.75
N HIS A 24 -5.72 3.02 -2.91
CA HIS A 24 -4.75 1.95 -3.15
C HIS A 24 -3.94 2.21 -4.43
N GLN A 25 -4.59 2.56 -5.53
CA GLN A 25 -3.90 2.86 -6.78
C GLN A 25 -2.98 4.10 -6.66
N LEU A 26 -3.39 5.11 -5.88
CA LEU A 26 -2.50 6.24 -5.61
C LEU A 26 -1.28 5.80 -4.81
N ALA A 27 -1.44 4.96 -3.78
CA ALA A 27 -0.30 4.41 -3.02
C ALA A 27 0.66 3.65 -3.95
N GLY A 28 0.12 2.84 -4.86
CA GLY A 28 0.92 2.16 -5.90
C GLY A 28 1.69 3.12 -6.80
N ARG A 29 1.05 4.24 -7.23
CA ARG A 29 1.73 5.25 -8.07
C ARG A 29 2.86 5.95 -7.33
N VAL A 30 2.61 6.42 -6.10
CA VAL A 30 3.63 7.07 -5.27
C VAL A 30 4.83 6.13 -5.04
N LEU A 31 4.55 4.86 -4.76
CA LEU A 31 5.62 3.87 -4.62
C LEU A 31 6.39 3.69 -5.94
N ALA A 32 5.69 3.54 -7.06
CA ALA A 32 6.32 3.36 -8.37
C ALA A 32 7.18 4.59 -8.77
N GLU A 33 6.70 5.82 -8.52
CA GLU A 33 7.47 7.05 -8.73
C GLU A 33 8.81 7.01 -7.99
N HIS A 34 8.80 6.68 -6.70
CA HIS A 34 10.03 6.59 -5.90
C HIS A 34 10.93 5.40 -6.29
N LEU A 35 10.35 4.29 -6.72
CA LEU A 35 11.12 3.16 -7.23
C LEU A 35 11.78 3.49 -8.58
N VAL A 36 11.17 4.34 -9.40
CA VAL A 36 11.79 4.89 -10.63
C VAL A 36 12.93 5.84 -10.26
N ASP A 37 12.76 6.72 -9.27
CA ASP A 37 13.80 7.65 -8.83
C ASP A 37 15.09 6.95 -8.38
N ILE A 38 14.97 5.75 -7.80
CA ILE A 38 16.11 4.94 -7.35
C ILE A 38 16.52 3.85 -8.35
N GLY A 39 15.88 3.80 -9.53
CA GLY A 39 16.24 2.94 -10.65
C GLY A 39 15.76 1.48 -10.56
N LEU A 40 14.99 1.11 -9.53
CA LEU A 40 14.40 -0.23 -9.39
C LEU A 40 13.24 -0.45 -10.36
N MET A 41 12.53 0.62 -10.69
CA MET A 41 11.56 0.66 -11.78
C MET A 41 12.00 1.65 -12.86
N GLN A 42 11.34 1.61 -14.01
CA GLN A 42 11.60 2.45 -15.17
C GLN A 42 10.29 2.72 -15.93
N GLY A 43 10.32 3.67 -16.87
CA GLY A 43 9.14 4.04 -17.66
C GLY A 43 8.17 4.94 -16.90
N ASP A 44 6.93 4.99 -17.36
CA ASP A 44 5.89 5.82 -16.75
C ASP A 44 5.25 5.11 -15.53
N PRO A 45 5.28 5.71 -14.32
CA PRO A 45 4.71 5.11 -13.12
C PRO A 45 3.20 4.85 -13.22
N HIS A 46 2.46 5.69 -13.95
CA HIS A 46 1.02 5.50 -14.12
C HIS A 46 0.70 4.29 -15.00
N GLU A 47 1.45 4.11 -16.08
CA GLU A 47 1.35 2.92 -16.94
C GLU A 47 1.78 1.68 -16.18
N ALA A 48 2.89 1.73 -15.44
CA ALA A 48 3.38 0.64 -14.62
C ALA A 48 2.33 0.16 -13.60
N VAL A 49 1.61 1.09 -12.94
CA VAL A 49 0.53 0.75 -12.01
C VAL A 49 -0.69 0.20 -12.75
N ALA A 50 -1.08 0.78 -13.87
CA ALA A 50 -2.21 0.31 -14.66
C ALA A 50 -2.01 -1.15 -15.14
N GLU A 51 -0.77 -1.51 -15.50
CA GLU A 51 -0.39 -2.87 -15.89
C GLU A 51 -0.11 -3.81 -14.70
N GLY A 52 0.02 -3.28 -13.49
CA GLY A 52 0.26 -4.06 -12.26
C GLY A 52 1.74 -4.35 -11.98
N ALA A 53 2.68 -3.67 -12.64
CA ALA A 53 4.12 -3.89 -12.43
C ALA A 53 4.57 -3.56 -10.99
N HIS A 54 3.96 -2.54 -10.36
CA HIS A 54 4.22 -2.15 -8.97
C HIS A 54 3.95 -3.29 -7.97
N ALA A 55 3.10 -4.25 -8.32
CA ALA A 55 2.73 -5.34 -7.44
C ALA A 55 3.87 -6.35 -7.19
N LEU A 56 4.98 -6.27 -7.93
CA LEU A 56 6.21 -6.96 -7.54
C LEU A 56 6.69 -6.54 -6.15
N PHE A 57 6.53 -5.26 -5.84
CA PHE A 57 6.99 -4.64 -4.59
C PHE A 57 5.86 -4.43 -3.58
N PHE A 58 4.62 -4.29 -4.05
CA PHE A 58 3.42 -4.06 -3.24
C PHE A 58 2.31 -5.06 -3.62
N PRO A 59 2.43 -6.35 -3.21
CA PRO A 59 1.58 -7.44 -3.70
C PRO A 59 0.24 -7.59 -2.99
N HIS A 60 -0.09 -6.70 -2.05
CA HIS A 60 -1.31 -6.78 -1.24
C HIS A 60 -2.14 -5.50 -1.28
N GLY A 61 -3.38 -5.54 -0.78
CA GLY A 61 -4.23 -4.37 -0.64
C GLY A 61 -3.66 -3.35 0.34
N LEU A 62 -4.01 -2.07 0.14
CA LEU A 62 -3.59 -0.97 1.03
C LEU A 62 -4.16 -1.09 2.44
N GLY A 63 -5.26 -1.82 2.63
CA GLY A 63 -5.90 -1.97 3.93
C GLY A 63 -7.28 -2.61 3.83
N HIS A 64 -7.97 -2.63 4.95
CA HIS A 64 -9.26 -3.29 5.15
C HIS A 64 -10.09 -2.56 6.21
N MET A 65 -11.36 -2.95 6.35
CA MET A 65 -12.19 -2.51 7.47
C MET A 65 -11.66 -3.08 8.78
N LEU A 66 -11.74 -2.27 9.82
CA LEU A 66 -11.37 -2.61 11.20
C LEU A 66 -12.56 -2.30 12.12
N GLY A 67 -12.90 -3.23 12.99
CA GLY A 67 -14.00 -3.09 13.93
C GLY A 67 -13.88 -4.01 15.13
N LEU A 68 -14.89 -4.86 15.38
CA LEU A 68 -14.81 -5.86 16.43
C LEU A 68 -13.74 -6.92 16.13
N ASP A 69 -13.55 -7.22 14.86
CA ASP A 69 -12.48 -8.09 14.37
C ASP A 69 -11.44 -7.27 13.59
N THR A 70 -10.20 -7.78 13.54
CA THR A 70 -9.11 -7.18 12.74
C THR A 70 -9.51 -7.04 11.27
N HIS A 71 -10.14 -8.09 10.71
CA HIS A 71 -10.77 -8.06 9.40
C HIS A 71 -12.29 -8.06 9.60
N GLU A 72 -12.86 -6.87 9.72
CA GLU A 72 -14.25 -6.69 10.13
C GLU A 72 -15.23 -7.37 9.18
N MET A 73 -16.02 -8.29 9.73
CA MET A 73 -17.11 -9.01 9.08
C MET A 73 -16.75 -9.79 7.79
N GLU A 74 -15.49 -9.96 7.45
CA GLU A 74 -15.06 -10.65 6.22
C GLU A 74 -15.48 -12.14 6.18
N ASN A 75 -15.67 -12.76 7.34
CA ASN A 75 -16.21 -14.11 7.46
C ASN A 75 -17.67 -14.23 6.99
N LEU A 76 -18.41 -13.12 6.86
CA LEU A 76 -19.74 -13.06 6.27
C LEU A 76 -19.73 -12.87 4.75
N GLY A 77 -18.59 -12.55 4.19
CA GLY A 77 -18.37 -12.37 2.76
C GLY A 77 -17.53 -11.12 2.47
N GLU A 78 -16.24 -11.30 2.20
CA GLU A 78 -15.28 -10.21 1.94
C GLU A 78 -15.75 -9.27 0.82
N ASP A 79 -16.31 -9.83 -0.26
CA ASP A 79 -16.80 -9.01 -1.38
C ASP A 79 -18.04 -8.19 -0.99
N VAL A 80 -18.87 -8.68 -0.08
CA VAL A 80 -20.04 -7.92 0.42
C VAL A 80 -19.59 -6.75 1.27
N VAL A 81 -18.66 -6.98 2.17
CA VAL A 81 -18.13 -5.96 3.10
C VAL A 81 -17.26 -4.94 2.38
N GLY A 82 -16.31 -5.41 1.59
CA GLY A 82 -15.27 -4.59 1.02
C GLY A 82 -15.61 -3.95 -0.33
N TYR A 83 -16.52 -4.53 -1.10
CA TYR A 83 -16.84 -4.08 -2.47
C TYR A 83 -18.25 -3.50 -2.60
N GLY A 84 -19.23 -4.11 -1.92
CA GLY A 84 -20.62 -3.74 -2.09
C GLY A 84 -21.20 -4.20 -3.44
N PRO A 85 -22.45 -3.80 -3.75
CA PRO A 85 -23.17 -4.34 -4.91
C PRO A 85 -22.66 -3.86 -6.28
N ASP A 86 -21.97 -2.71 -6.31
CA ASP A 86 -21.65 -2.01 -7.56
C ASP A 86 -20.21 -2.21 -8.03
N GLN A 87 -19.40 -2.95 -7.27
CA GLN A 87 -17.99 -3.19 -7.59
C GLN A 87 -17.66 -4.67 -7.63
N THR A 88 -16.76 -5.03 -8.53
CA THR A 88 -16.23 -6.39 -8.64
C THR A 88 -14.74 -6.43 -8.32
N ARG A 89 -14.29 -7.55 -7.77
CA ARG A 89 -12.88 -7.81 -7.51
C ARG A 89 -12.12 -7.89 -8.84
N SER A 90 -10.93 -7.30 -8.87
CA SER A 90 -10.02 -7.42 -10.01
C SER A 90 -9.34 -8.78 -10.01
N GLU A 91 -9.04 -9.31 -11.20
CA GLU A 91 -8.20 -10.50 -11.35
C GLU A 91 -6.70 -10.15 -11.44
N GLN A 92 -6.36 -8.87 -11.54
CA GLN A 92 -4.98 -8.42 -11.63
C GLN A 92 -4.21 -8.75 -10.35
N PHE A 93 -3.01 -9.31 -10.49
CA PHE A 93 -2.12 -9.57 -9.36
C PHE A 93 -1.87 -8.27 -8.57
N GLY A 94 -1.91 -8.36 -7.23
CA GLY A 94 -1.88 -7.21 -6.32
C GLY A 94 -3.27 -6.66 -6.02
N LEU A 95 -4.08 -6.37 -7.05
CA LEU A 95 -5.45 -5.89 -6.88
C LEU A 95 -6.45 -6.99 -6.46
N HIS A 96 -6.21 -8.25 -6.84
CA HIS A 96 -7.11 -9.35 -6.45
C HIS A 96 -7.10 -9.62 -4.93
N THR A 97 -6.07 -9.18 -4.23
CA THR A 97 -5.94 -9.27 -2.77
C THR A 97 -6.47 -8.05 -2.03
N LEU A 98 -6.95 -7.02 -2.76
CA LEU A 98 -7.54 -5.84 -2.15
C LEU A 98 -8.84 -6.20 -1.42
N ARG A 99 -8.89 -6.04 -0.10
CA ARG A 99 -10.03 -6.38 0.75
C ARG A 99 -11.10 -5.31 0.78
N LEU A 100 -10.73 -4.06 0.57
CA LEU A 100 -11.60 -2.88 0.58
C LEU A 100 -11.46 -2.11 -0.72
N ALA A 101 -12.57 -1.92 -1.44
CA ALA A 101 -12.61 -1.19 -2.71
C ALA A 101 -13.72 -0.13 -2.76
N ARG A 102 -14.77 -0.30 -1.93
CA ARG A 102 -15.97 0.55 -1.91
C ARG A 102 -15.67 2.00 -1.52
N PRO A 103 -16.58 2.93 -1.84
CA PRO A 103 -16.50 4.31 -1.35
C PRO A 103 -16.42 4.36 0.17
N LEU A 104 -15.53 5.22 0.69
CA LEU A 104 -15.40 5.45 2.13
C LEU A 104 -16.56 6.31 2.64
N GLU A 105 -17.10 5.92 3.80
CA GLU A 105 -18.20 6.61 4.45
C GLU A 105 -17.76 7.11 5.84
N PRO A 106 -18.26 8.27 6.30
CA PRO A 106 -18.00 8.72 7.67
C PRO A 106 -18.42 7.66 8.70
N GLY A 107 -17.54 7.39 9.65
CA GLY A 107 -17.70 6.34 10.65
C GLY A 107 -16.96 5.05 10.34
N PHE A 108 -16.47 4.85 9.11
CA PHE A 108 -15.59 3.71 8.81
C PHE A 108 -14.25 3.86 9.55
N VAL A 109 -13.80 2.77 10.11
CA VAL A 109 -12.42 2.61 10.57
C VAL A 109 -11.73 1.64 9.63
N VAL A 110 -10.58 2.06 9.10
CA VAL A 110 -9.83 1.29 8.11
C VAL A 110 -8.35 1.29 8.44
N THR A 111 -7.65 0.21 8.10
CA THR A 111 -6.19 0.22 8.09
C THR A 111 -5.67 0.91 6.84
N VAL A 112 -4.49 1.54 6.97
CA VAL A 112 -3.71 2.08 5.85
C VAL A 112 -2.29 1.59 6.03
N GLU A 113 -1.94 0.55 5.28
CA GLU A 113 -0.75 -0.29 5.50
C GLU A 113 0.11 -0.44 4.23
N PRO A 114 0.57 0.66 3.60
CA PRO A 114 1.45 0.56 2.45
C PRO A 114 2.74 -0.17 2.84
N GLY A 115 3.24 -0.98 1.92
CA GLY A 115 4.48 -1.71 2.11
C GLY A 115 5.28 -1.83 0.82
N CYS A 116 6.60 -2.01 0.98
CA CYS A 116 7.53 -2.29 -0.10
C CYS A 116 8.34 -3.53 0.26
N TYR A 117 8.29 -4.57 -0.59
CA TYR A 117 8.87 -5.88 -0.30
C TYR A 117 9.73 -6.36 -1.45
N PHE A 118 10.80 -7.11 -1.09
CA PHE A 118 11.67 -7.80 -2.02
C PHE A 118 11.57 -9.31 -1.78
N ILE A 119 10.52 -9.93 -2.35
CA ILE A 119 10.20 -11.35 -2.17
C ILE A 119 11.00 -12.18 -3.17
N PRO A 120 12.01 -12.97 -2.74
CA PRO A 120 12.95 -13.64 -3.65
C PRO A 120 12.27 -14.56 -4.67
N GLU A 121 11.25 -15.30 -4.25
CA GLU A 121 10.52 -16.24 -5.12
C GLU A 121 9.73 -15.50 -6.20
N LEU A 122 9.07 -14.40 -5.82
CA LEU A 122 8.26 -13.59 -6.74
C LEU A 122 9.17 -12.88 -7.76
N ILE A 123 10.29 -12.31 -7.29
CA ILE A 123 11.30 -11.67 -8.16
C ILE A 123 11.84 -12.69 -9.18
N ARG A 124 12.23 -13.88 -8.72
CA ARG A 124 12.73 -14.94 -9.60
C ARG A 124 11.69 -15.39 -10.62
N GLN A 125 10.46 -15.61 -10.19
CA GLN A 125 9.37 -16.01 -11.08
C GLN A 125 9.13 -14.95 -12.15
N TRP A 126 8.90 -13.70 -11.77
CA TRP A 126 8.60 -12.63 -12.71
C TRP A 126 9.76 -12.34 -13.67
N ARG A 127 11.01 -12.44 -13.20
CA ARG A 127 12.20 -12.32 -14.05
C ARG A 127 12.24 -13.43 -15.08
N ASN A 128 12.01 -14.69 -14.71
CA ASN A 128 12.00 -15.82 -15.63
C ASN A 128 10.89 -15.73 -16.67
N ASP A 129 9.75 -15.19 -16.29
CA ASP A 129 8.59 -14.98 -17.17
C ASP A 129 8.71 -13.67 -17.98
N GLU A 130 9.80 -12.91 -17.84
CA GLU A 130 10.01 -11.56 -18.40
C GLU A 130 8.83 -10.61 -18.12
N ARG A 131 8.10 -10.85 -17.02
CA ARG A 131 6.88 -10.14 -16.68
C ARG A 131 7.22 -8.69 -16.35
N HIS A 132 6.53 -7.74 -16.99
CA HIS A 132 6.71 -6.29 -16.82
C HIS A 132 8.17 -5.81 -17.00
N SER A 133 8.97 -6.48 -17.86
CA SER A 133 10.37 -6.13 -18.12
C SER A 133 10.55 -4.70 -18.66
N ALA A 134 9.51 -4.11 -19.25
CA ALA A 134 9.51 -2.70 -19.64
C ALA A 134 9.51 -1.73 -18.44
N PHE A 135 9.07 -2.18 -17.26
CA PHE A 135 8.92 -1.36 -16.07
C PHE A 135 9.84 -1.75 -14.92
N ILE A 136 10.43 -2.94 -14.93
CA ILE A 136 11.21 -3.48 -13.79
C ILE A 136 12.64 -3.69 -14.21
N ASN A 137 13.57 -3.09 -13.45
CA ASN A 137 15.00 -3.32 -13.59
C ASN A 137 15.42 -4.54 -12.74
N TYR A 138 15.22 -5.75 -13.27
CA TYR A 138 15.50 -6.99 -12.55
C TYR A 138 16.96 -7.16 -12.12
N ASP A 139 17.92 -6.55 -12.82
CA ASP A 139 19.32 -6.64 -12.45
C ASP A 139 19.56 -5.91 -11.13
N LEU A 140 19.06 -4.66 -11.01
CA LEU A 140 19.18 -3.89 -9.78
C LEU A 140 18.29 -4.45 -8.66
N VAL A 141 17.07 -4.91 -8.97
CA VAL A 141 16.16 -5.53 -7.98
C VAL A 141 16.79 -6.77 -7.34
N SER A 142 17.63 -7.51 -8.07
CA SER A 142 18.29 -8.70 -7.55
C SER A 142 19.29 -8.39 -6.43
N ASP A 143 19.84 -7.18 -6.38
CA ASP A 143 20.75 -6.74 -5.31
C ASP A 143 20.03 -6.53 -3.97
N PHE A 144 18.70 -6.40 -4.00
CA PHE A 144 17.86 -6.24 -2.81
C PHE A 144 17.29 -7.57 -2.28
N VAL A 145 17.62 -8.70 -2.92
CA VAL A 145 17.24 -10.02 -2.42
C VAL A 145 17.86 -10.24 -1.04
N GLY A 146 17.02 -10.51 -0.04
CA GLY A 146 17.45 -10.64 1.36
C GLY A 146 17.22 -9.40 2.22
N PHE A 147 16.83 -8.25 1.62
CA PHE A 147 16.43 -7.07 2.40
C PHE A 147 15.13 -7.32 3.18
N GLY A 148 14.20 -8.12 2.63
CA GLY A 148 12.90 -8.36 3.23
C GLY A 148 11.87 -7.34 2.76
N GLY A 149 11.40 -6.50 3.67
CA GLY A 149 10.43 -5.45 3.34
C GLY A 149 10.17 -4.50 4.49
N ILE A 150 9.46 -3.41 4.18
CA ILE A 150 9.03 -2.41 5.15
C ILE A 150 7.53 -2.18 4.95
N ARG A 151 6.77 -2.16 6.06
CA ARG A 151 5.37 -1.74 6.13
C ARG A 151 5.22 -0.67 7.20
N ILE A 152 4.41 0.34 6.90
CA ILE A 152 3.95 1.33 7.88
C ILE A 152 2.43 1.20 7.92
N GLU A 153 1.85 1.10 9.10
CA GLU A 153 0.42 0.88 9.27
C GLU A 153 -0.17 1.88 10.25
N ASP A 154 -1.24 2.54 9.82
CA ASP A 154 -2.08 3.40 10.65
C ASP A 154 -3.53 2.92 10.62
N ASP A 155 -4.22 3.03 11.75
CA ASP A 155 -5.68 2.93 11.81
C ASP A 155 -6.29 4.32 11.60
N VAL A 156 -7.23 4.42 10.67
CA VAL A 156 -7.83 5.70 10.27
C VAL A 156 -9.34 5.67 10.42
N LEU A 157 -9.87 6.59 11.22
CA LEU A 157 -11.30 6.90 11.24
C LEU A 157 -11.64 7.86 10.10
N VAL A 158 -12.56 7.47 9.24
CA VAL A 158 -13.14 8.34 8.20
C VAL A 158 -14.15 9.28 8.88
N THR A 159 -13.95 10.59 8.70
CA THR A 159 -14.85 11.63 9.22
C THR A 159 -15.55 12.36 8.08
N ALA A 160 -16.51 13.22 8.39
CA ALA A 160 -17.16 14.05 7.37
C ALA A 160 -16.18 14.99 6.65
N ASP A 161 -15.09 15.39 7.33
CA ASP A 161 -14.13 16.39 6.84
C ASP A 161 -12.78 15.77 6.43
N GLY A 162 -12.64 14.43 6.50
CA GLY A 162 -11.40 13.74 6.13
C GLY A 162 -11.11 12.50 6.97
N GLY A 163 -9.83 12.11 7.02
CA GLY A 163 -9.33 11.01 7.84
C GLY A 163 -8.67 11.48 9.13
N ARG A 164 -8.88 10.76 10.23
CA ARG A 164 -8.21 10.95 11.49
C ARG A 164 -7.48 9.68 11.90
N VAL A 165 -6.14 9.75 12.00
CA VAL A 165 -5.34 8.65 12.54
C VAL A 165 -5.71 8.41 13.99
N LEU A 166 -5.92 7.16 14.35
CA LEU A 166 -6.24 6.71 15.71
C LEU A 166 -4.96 6.37 16.48
N GLY A 167 -4.99 6.63 17.79
CA GLY A 167 -3.84 6.39 18.67
C GLY A 167 -2.72 7.42 18.54
N PRO A 168 -1.61 7.21 19.26
CA PRO A 168 -0.42 8.05 19.15
C PRO A 168 0.29 7.82 17.82
N GLY A 169 0.89 8.87 17.25
CA GLY A 169 1.69 8.74 16.04
C GLY A 169 2.86 7.78 16.22
N ILE A 170 3.09 6.91 15.25
CA ILE A 170 4.25 6.02 15.19
C ILE A 170 5.40 6.69 14.42
N PRO A 171 6.67 6.35 14.70
CA PRO A 171 7.83 6.79 13.92
C PRO A 171 7.68 6.37 12.44
N LYS A 172 7.90 7.32 11.52
CA LYS A 172 7.77 7.09 10.07
C LYS A 172 8.97 7.59 9.27
N SER A 173 9.70 8.58 9.78
CA SER A 173 10.96 8.99 9.14
C SER A 173 12.11 8.08 9.55
N VAL A 174 13.15 8.02 8.73
CA VAL A 174 14.36 7.24 9.01
C VAL A 174 14.95 7.65 10.35
N GLU A 175 15.06 8.96 10.60
CA GLU A 175 15.62 9.53 11.82
C GLU A 175 14.80 9.14 13.07
N GLU A 176 13.47 9.15 12.96
CA GLU A 176 12.60 8.76 14.08
C GLU A 176 12.72 7.26 14.39
N VAL A 177 12.80 6.41 13.36
CA VAL A 177 12.94 4.96 13.51
C VAL A 177 14.32 4.62 14.08
N GLU A 178 15.40 5.21 13.55
CA GLU A 178 16.76 4.98 14.02
C GLU A 178 16.95 5.44 15.47
N SER A 179 16.40 6.61 15.84
CA SER A 179 16.42 7.08 17.22
C SER A 179 15.77 6.08 18.18
N ARG A 180 14.60 5.54 17.81
CA ARG A 180 13.90 4.56 18.65
C ARG A 180 14.63 3.21 18.72
N ALA A 181 15.25 2.76 17.64
CA ALA A 181 16.00 1.51 17.60
C ALA A 181 17.34 1.63 18.38
N GLY A 182 17.98 2.81 18.34
CA GLY A 182 19.21 3.09 19.08
C GLY A 182 19.05 3.10 20.61
N ASP A 183 17.91 3.58 21.09
CA ASP A 183 17.59 3.64 22.54
C ASP A 183 17.38 2.25 23.16
N ALA A 184 17.19 1.20 22.37
CA ALA A 184 17.00 -0.18 22.86
C ALA A 184 18.32 -0.91 23.20
N GLY A 185 19.48 -0.27 23.01
CA GLY A 185 20.82 -0.88 23.20
C GLY A 185 21.39 -0.78 24.59
N ASP A 186 20.79 -0.01 25.51
CA ASP A 186 21.29 0.26 26.88
C ASP A 186 20.40 -0.31 28.00
N ALA A 187 19.60 -1.34 27.77
CA ALA A 187 18.72 -1.98 28.76
C ALA A 187 19.19 -3.40 29.12
#